data_cfafa7968110fd945bf078cda29aea22
#
_entry.id   cfafa7968110fd945bf078cda29aea22
#
_cell.length_a   1.000
_cell.length_b   1.000
_cell.length_c   1.000
_cell.angle_alpha   90.00
_cell.angle_beta   90.00
_cell.angle_gamma   90.00
#
_symmetry.space_group_name_H-M   'P 1'
#
loop_
_entity.id
_entity.type
_entity.pdbx_description
1 polymer ?
#
loop_
_entity_poly.entity_id
_entity_poly.type
_entity_poly.pdbx_seq_one_letter_code
_entity_poly.pdbx_strand_id
1 'polypeptide(L)'
;KPSDELLNLWNHQVEMSEVLTSRADAISASEPHRAVMLVMADRLDATVRRNADTMYRSADDFLADLRIVQRSLADAGAPRAAYGPVQTLIWQVETFGFHMVEMEFRQHSLVHTRALADLREHGRHGDLAPMTREVLDTFRAIGSIQKRYGEKMAHRYIISFTKSAQHVADVYELAQLAFAHPEDVPALDVIPLFEQLEDL
;
A
#
# COMPACT_ATOMS: atom_id res chain seq x y z
N LYS A 1 -32.68 -12.84 -1.69
CA LYS A 1 -32.40 -12.47 -3.08
C LYS A 1 -31.13 -11.64 -3.10
N PRO A 2 -30.17 -11.85 -4.03
CA PRO A 2 -28.99 -11.01 -4.15
C PRO A 2 -29.38 -9.57 -4.52
N SER A 3 -28.58 -8.60 -4.09
CA SER A 3 -28.75 -7.21 -4.51
C SER A 3 -28.28 -7.00 -5.95
N ASP A 4 -28.74 -5.93 -6.59
CA ASP A 4 -28.28 -5.57 -7.94
C ASP A 4 -26.79 -5.22 -7.95
N GLU A 5 -26.26 -4.63 -6.87
CA GLU A 5 -24.81 -4.39 -6.71
C GLU A 5 -24.00 -5.68 -6.74
N LEU A 6 -24.47 -6.75 -6.09
CA LEU A 6 -23.80 -8.05 -6.11
C LEU A 6 -23.81 -8.67 -7.50
N LEU A 7 -24.93 -8.55 -8.22
CA LEU A 7 -25.04 -9.04 -9.59
C LEU A 7 -24.13 -8.26 -10.55
N ASN A 8 -24.04 -6.95 -10.36
CA ASN A 8 -23.10 -6.13 -11.13
C ASN A 8 -21.64 -6.50 -10.84
N LEU A 9 -21.30 -6.78 -9.57
CA LEU A 9 -19.96 -7.26 -9.21
C LEU A 9 -19.66 -8.61 -9.88
N TRP A 10 -20.62 -9.55 -9.90
CA TRP A 10 -20.46 -10.81 -10.61
C TRP A 10 -20.21 -10.59 -12.11
N ASN A 11 -21.01 -9.77 -12.77
CA ASN A 11 -20.85 -9.46 -14.19
C ASN A 11 -19.47 -8.85 -14.48
N HIS A 12 -19.02 -7.93 -13.63
CA HIS A 12 -17.69 -7.35 -13.76
C HIS A 12 -16.56 -8.41 -13.60
N GLN A 13 -16.72 -9.36 -12.69
CA GLN A 13 -15.78 -10.48 -12.53
C GLN A 13 -15.75 -11.38 -13.77
N VAL A 14 -16.90 -11.64 -14.40
CA VAL A 14 -17.00 -12.41 -15.67
C VAL A 14 -16.29 -11.65 -16.81
N GLU A 15 -16.54 -10.37 -16.95
CA GLU A 15 -15.88 -9.52 -17.95
C GLU A 15 -14.35 -9.46 -17.76
N MET A 16 -13.90 -9.50 -16.51
CA MET A 16 -12.47 -9.48 -16.20
C MET A 16 -11.77 -10.76 -16.69
N SER A 17 -12.36 -11.92 -16.46
CA SER A 17 -11.77 -13.21 -16.87
C SER A 17 -12.77 -14.38 -16.77
N GLU A 18 -13.11 -14.97 -17.90
CA GLU A 18 -13.89 -16.22 -17.94
C GLU A 18 -13.18 -17.37 -17.23
N VAL A 19 -11.86 -17.43 -17.29
CA VAL A 19 -11.06 -18.46 -16.61
C VAL A 19 -11.20 -18.33 -15.09
N LEU A 20 -11.17 -17.09 -14.58
CA LEU A 20 -11.32 -16.81 -13.16
C LEU A 20 -12.70 -17.20 -12.63
N THR A 21 -13.75 -17.02 -13.43
CA THR A 21 -15.13 -17.28 -13.03
C THR A 21 -15.61 -18.70 -13.32
N SER A 22 -14.91 -19.46 -14.16
CA SER A 22 -15.31 -20.78 -14.64
C SER A 22 -15.68 -21.75 -13.52
N ARG A 23 -14.96 -21.72 -12.39
CA ARG A 23 -15.21 -22.58 -11.24
C ARG A 23 -16.49 -22.22 -10.48
N ALA A 24 -16.86 -20.96 -10.49
CA ALA A 24 -18.02 -20.42 -9.77
C ALA A 24 -19.27 -20.33 -10.63
N ASP A 25 -19.15 -20.42 -11.95
CA ASP A 25 -20.25 -20.20 -12.88
C ASP A 25 -21.40 -21.22 -12.67
N ALA A 26 -21.09 -22.48 -12.42
CA ALA A 26 -22.08 -23.54 -12.18
C ALA A 26 -23.01 -23.25 -10.98
N ILE A 27 -22.58 -22.43 -10.02
CA ILE A 27 -23.34 -22.10 -8.82
C ILE A 27 -23.81 -20.63 -8.81
N SER A 28 -23.46 -19.83 -9.81
CA SER A 28 -23.74 -18.41 -9.84
C SER A 28 -25.23 -18.07 -9.76
N ALA A 29 -26.09 -18.86 -10.41
CA ALA A 29 -27.54 -18.70 -10.39
C ALA A 29 -28.20 -19.12 -9.06
N SER A 30 -27.70 -20.18 -8.41
CA SER A 30 -28.29 -20.74 -7.18
C SER A 30 -27.68 -20.15 -5.91
N GLU A 31 -26.38 -19.84 -5.93
CA GLU A 31 -25.60 -19.37 -4.78
C GLU A 31 -24.77 -18.12 -5.16
N PRO A 32 -25.36 -17.01 -5.60
CA PRO A 32 -24.62 -15.88 -6.17
C PRO A 32 -23.60 -15.24 -5.20
N HIS A 33 -23.91 -15.17 -3.91
CA HIS A 33 -22.96 -14.68 -2.91
C HIS A 33 -21.71 -15.58 -2.81
N ARG A 34 -21.92 -16.89 -2.86
CA ARG A 34 -20.82 -17.86 -2.81
C ARG A 34 -19.98 -17.79 -4.09
N ALA A 35 -20.62 -17.67 -5.24
CA ALA A 35 -19.93 -17.52 -6.51
C ALA A 35 -18.99 -16.32 -6.51
N VAL A 36 -19.51 -15.14 -6.13
CA VAL A 36 -18.73 -13.90 -6.01
C VAL A 36 -17.55 -14.09 -5.04
N MET A 37 -17.79 -14.67 -3.85
CA MET A 37 -16.72 -14.87 -2.85
C MET A 37 -15.64 -15.87 -3.31
N LEU A 38 -16.00 -16.90 -4.09
CA LEU A 38 -15.00 -17.81 -4.67
C LEU A 38 -14.07 -17.08 -5.64
N VAL A 39 -14.63 -16.20 -6.49
CA VAL A 39 -13.83 -15.36 -7.39
C VAL A 39 -12.97 -14.38 -6.62
N MET A 40 -13.50 -13.76 -5.55
CA MET A 40 -12.72 -12.89 -4.67
C MET A 40 -11.52 -13.64 -4.04
N ALA A 41 -11.71 -14.89 -3.61
CA ALA A 41 -10.63 -15.71 -3.09
C ALA A 41 -9.56 -16.04 -4.15
N ASP A 42 -9.96 -16.36 -5.38
CA ASP A 42 -9.04 -16.60 -6.49
C ASP A 42 -8.29 -15.32 -6.89
N ARG A 43 -8.93 -14.13 -6.81
CA ARG A 43 -8.27 -12.83 -6.98
C ARG A 43 -7.25 -12.52 -5.88
N LEU A 44 -7.53 -12.90 -4.63
CA LEU A 44 -6.55 -12.78 -3.54
C LEU A 44 -5.34 -13.67 -3.78
N ASP A 45 -5.55 -14.91 -4.26
CA ASP A 45 -4.45 -15.80 -4.64
C ASP A 45 -3.62 -15.20 -5.80
N ALA A 46 -4.29 -14.61 -6.80
CA ALA A 46 -3.64 -13.86 -7.86
C ALA A 46 -2.85 -12.65 -7.33
N THR A 47 -3.34 -11.98 -6.28
CA THR A 47 -2.65 -10.87 -5.61
C THR A 47 -1.35 -11.35 -4.96
N VAL A 48 -1.38 -12.48 -4.26
CA VAL A 48 -0.18 -13.11 -3.67
C VAL A 48 0.83 -13.48 -4.76
N ARG A 49 0.36 -14.04 -5.87
CA ARG A 49 1.20 -14.45 -7.02
C ARG A 49 1.58 -13.30 -7.95
N ARG A 50 1.02 -12.09 -7.74
CA ARG A 50 1.24 -10.89 -8.56
C ARG A 50 0.83 -11.06 -10.02
N ASN A 51 -0.25 -11.76 -10.26
CA ASN A 51 -0.87 -11.82 -11.57
C ASN A 51 -1.63 -10.51 -11.85
N ALA A 52 -1.02 -9.63 -12.65
CA ALA A 52 -1.52 -8.28 -12.90
C ALA A 52 -2.91 -8.24 -13.55
N ASP A 53 -3.31 -9.30 -14.25
CA ASP A 53 -4.58 -9.34 -15.00
C ASP A 53 -5.80 -9.48 -14.08
N THR A 54 -5.65 -10.19 -12.95
CA THR A 54 -6.79 -10.55 -12.09
C THR A 54 -6.61 -10.19 -10.61
N MET A 55 -5.43 -9.74 -10.19
CA MET A 55 -5.16 -9.38 -8.80
C MET A 55 -5.98 -8.18 -8.35
N TYR A 56 -6.17 -8.03 -7.05
CA TYR A 56 -6.56 -6.77 -6.44
C TYR A 56 -5.37 -5.81 -6.48
N ARG A 57 -5.58 -4.61 -6.99
CA ARG A 57 -4.52 -3.58 -7.05
C ARG A 57 -4.24 -2.96 -5.68
N SER A 58 -5.27 -2.89 -4.85
CA SER A 58 -5.19 -2.35 -3.49
C SER A 58 -6.06 -3.14 -2.52
N ALA A 59 -5.81 -2.98 -1.23
CA ALA A 59 -6.69 -3.48 -0.18
C ALA A 59 -8.06 -2.78 -0.20
N ASP A 60 -8.11 -1.52 -0.66
CA ASP A 60 -9.34 -0.75 -0.75
C ASP A 60 -10.28 -1.31 -1.83
N ASP A 61 -9.74 -1.81 -2.95
CA ASP A 61 -10.55 -2.50 -3.99
C ASP A 61 -11.19 -3.78 -3.42
N PHE A 62 -10.41 -4.57 -2.67
CA PHE A 62 -10.94 -5.76 -2.00
C PHE A 62 -11.99 -5.41 -0.95
N LEU A 63 -11.76 -4.35 -0.18
CA LEU A 63 -12.68 -3.86 0.83
C LEU A 63 -14.01 -3.38 0.21
N ALA A 64 -13.96 -2.73 -0.96
CA ALA A 64 -15.15 -2.32 -1.70
C ALA A 64 -16.01 -3.53 -2.07
N ASP A 65 -15.41 -4.59 -2.61
CA ASP A 65 -16.11 -5.84 -2.95
C ASP A 65 -16.71 -6.50 -1.70
N LEU A 66 -15.96 -6.56 -0.58
CA LEU A 66 -16.45 -7.11 0.70
C LEU A 66 -17.69 -6.35 1.22
N ARG A 67 -17.71 -5.03 1.10
CA ARG A 67 -18.83 -4.20 1.52
C ARG A 67 -20.08 -4.44 0.67
N ILE A 68 -19.92 -4.70 -0.64
CA ILE A 68 -21.02 -5.11 -1.52
C ILE A 68 -21.60 -6.45 -1.05
N VAL A 69 -20.73 -7.45 -0.81
CA VAL A 69 -21.16 -8.76 -0.29
C VAL A 69 -21.89 -8.62 1.04
N GLN A 70 -21.36 -7.82 1.96
CA GLN A 70 -21.96 -7.61 3.28
C GLN A 70 -23.37 -7.02 3.19
N ARG A 71 -23.55 -5.92 2.44
CA ARG A 71 -24.86 -5.31 2.26
C ARG A 71 -25.85 -6.28 1.63
N SER A 72 -25.44 -6.95 0.56
CA SER A 72 -26.30 -7.90 -0.14
C SER A 72 -26.71 -9.10 0.74
N LEU A 73 -25.84 -9.61 1.61
CA LEU A 73 -26.18 -10.65 2.58
C LEU A 73 -27.17 -10.15 3.63
N ALA A 74 -26.97 -8.94 4.15
CA ALA A 74 -27.89 -8.33 5.12
C ALA A 74 -29.30 -8.18 4.53
N ASP A 75 -29.41 -7.62 3.32
CA ASP A 75 -30.66 -7.42 2.60
C ASP A 75 -31.35 -8.74 2.21
N ALA A 76 -30.55 -9.77 1.97
CA ALA A 76 -31.05 -11.13 1.70
C ALA A 76 -31.56 -11.87 2.96
N GLY A 77 -31.50 -11.25 4.14
CA GLY A 77 -31.96 -11.84 5.40
C GLY A 77 -30.92 -12.75 6.09
N ALA A 78 -29.64 -12.58 5.77
CA ALA A 78 -28.52 -13.31 6.36
C ALA A 78 -27.61 -12.41 7.24
N PRO A 79 -28.15 -11.63 8.22
CA PRO A 79 -27.37 -10.68 8.99
C PRO A 79 -26.25 -11.32 9.83
N ARG A 80 -26.43 -12.59 10.25
CA ARG A 80 -25.37 -13.30 10.99
C ARG A 80 -24.11 -13.53 10.12
N ALA A 81 -24.28 -13.80 8.83
CA ALA A 81 -23.15 -13.95 7.90
C ALA A 81 -22.54 -12.58 7.59
N ALA A 82 -23.38 -11.58 7.32
CA ALA A 82 -22.95 -10.23 7.00
C ALA A 82 -22.16 -9.56 8.13
N TYR A 83 -22.69 -9.59 9.35
CA TYR A 83 -22.12 -8.89 10.52
C TYR A 83 -21.31 -9.80 11.45
N GLY A 84 -21.10 -11.03 11.08
CA GLY A 84 -20.18 -11.98 11.71
C GLY A 84 -18.89 -12.12 10.87
N PRO A 85 -18.72 -13.24 10.14
CA PRO A 85 -17.46 -13.51 9.44
C PRO A 85 -17.05 -12.43 8.43
N VAL A 86 -18.00 -11.88 7.65
CA VAL A 86 -17.67 -10.84 6.66
C VAL A 86 -17.23 -9.55 7.35
N GLN A 87 -17.92 -9.13 8.42
CA GLN A 87 -17.51 -7.96 9.20
C GLN A 87 -16.13 -8.14 9.83
N THR A 88 -15.83 -9.33 10.35
CA THR A 88 -14.51 -9.62 10.92
C THR A 88 -13.42 -9.48 9.84
N LEU A 89 -13.66 -9.98 8.64
CA LEU A 89 -12.73 -9.83 7.52
C LEU A 89 -12.58 -8.36 7.09
N ILE A 90 -13.67 -7.59 7.05
CA ILE A 90 -13.63 -6.15 6.79
C ILE A 90 -12.71 -5.45 7.79
N TRP A 91 -12.88 -5.68 9.09
CA TRP A 91 -12.02 -5.09 10.12
C TRP A 91 -10.55 -5.50 9.98
N GLN A 92 -10.28 -6.75 9.61
CA GLN A 92 -8.92 -7.21 9.35
C GLN A 92 -8.30 -6.44 8.18
N VAL A 93 -9.04 -6.28 7.08
CA VAL A 93 -8.55 -5.54 5.90
C VAL A 93 -8.39 -4.05 6.20
N GLU A 94 -9.31 -3.43 6.92
CA GLU A 94 -9.21 -2.03 7.35
C GLU A 94 -8.00 -1.79 8.27
N THR A 95 -7.68 -2.75 9.13
CA THR A 95 -6.58 -2.62 10.09
C THR A 95 -5.22 -2.92 9.47
N PHE A 96 -5.13 -3.97 8.67
CA PHE A 96 -3.85 -4.53 8.21
C PHE A 96 -3.58 -4.31 6.72
N GLY A 97 -4.59 -3.95 5.92
CA GLY A 97 -4.46 -3.84 4.47
C GLY A 97 -3.87 -5.11 3.85
N PHE A 98 -3.06 -4.93 2.80
CA PHE A 98 -2.19 -5.98 2.24
C PHE A 98 -0.74 -5.84 2.71
N HIS A 99 -0.44 -4.83 3.52
CA HIS A 99 0.90 -4.50 3.99
C HIS A 99 1.18 -5.00 5.42
N MET A 100 0.18 -5.42 6.17
CA MET A 100 0.26 -6.02 7.50
C MET A 100 0.66 -5.04 8.62
N VAL A 101 1.67 -4.19 8.39
CA VAL A 101 2.22 -3.25 9.37
C VAL A 101 2.74 -2.01 8.68
N GLU A 102 2.54 -0.85 9.30
CA GLU A 102 3.17 0.40 8.88
C GLU A 102 4.53 0.54 9.55
N MET A 103 5.57 0.77 8.76
CA MET A 103 6.93 0.98 9.22
C MET A 103 7.30 2.46 9.19
N GLU A 104 8.19 2.85 10.09
CA GLU A 104 8.84 4.16 10.09
C GLU A 104 10.34 4.00 9.86
N PHE A 105 10.92 4.99 9.19
CA PHE A 105 12.37 5.10 9.00
C PHE A 105 12.87 6.27 9.84
N ARG A 106 14.03 6.12 10.46
CA ARG A 106 14.62 7.17 11.30
C ARG A 106 16.05 7.46 10.90
N GLN A 107 16.40 8.73 10.83
CA GLN A 107 17.79 9.15 10.62
C GLN A 107 18.06 10.51 11.29
N HIS A 108 19.30 10.76 11.62
CA HIS A 108 19.74 12.02 12.20
C HIS A 108 19.85 13.10 11.12
N SER A 109 19.38 14.33 11.40
CA SER A 109 19.37 15.46 10.46
C SER A 109 20.76 15.75 9.85
N LEU A 110 21.84 15.69 10.64
CA LEU A 110 23.19 15.94 10.14
C LEU A 110 23.68 14.90 9.12
N VAL A 111 23.12 13.69 9.13
CA VAL A 111 23.45 12.67 8.13
C VAL A 111 22.95 13.12 6.75
N HIS A 112 21.74 13.67 6.69
CA HIS A 112 21.18 14.21 5.45
C HIS A 112 21.99 15.39 4.91
N THR A 113 22.30 16.36 5.77
CA THR A 113 23.10 17.53 5.39
C THR A 113 24.48 17.12 4.85
N ARG A 114 25.14 16.14 5.49
CA ARG A 114 26.44 15.62 5.02
C ARG A 114 26.31 14.85 3.70
N ALA A 115 25.25 14.06 3.54
CA ALA A 115 24.99 13.34 2.30
C ALA A 115 24.76 14.30 1.12
N LEU A 116 24.04 15.40 1.32
CA LEU A 116 23.87 16.45 0.30
C LEU A 116 25.18 17.15 -0.03
N ALA A 117 26.01 17.46 0.98
CA ALA A 117 27.32 18.06 0.74
C ALA A 117 28.22 17.15 -0.11
N ASP A 118 28.27 15.87 0.23
CA ASP A 118 29.01 14.84 -0.51
C ASP A 118 28.53 14.70 -1.96
N LEU A 119 27.21 14.68 -2.18
CA LEU A 119 26.60 14.65 -3.51
C LEU A 119 26.87 15.91 -4.35
N ARG A 120 26.96 17.08 -3.72
CA ARG A 120 27.30 18.35 -4.39
C ARG A 120 28.78 18.38 -4.79
N GLU A 121 29.67 17.77 -4.00
CA GLU A 121 31.09 17.71 -4.27
C GLU A 121 31.45 16.67 -5.35
N HIS A 122 30.89 15.46 -5.27
CA HIS A 122 31.28 14.34 -6.11
C HIS A 122 30.27 14.00 -7.22
N GLY A 123 29.06 14.58 -7.17
CA GLY A 123 27.96 14.25 -8.12
C GLY A 123 27.33 12.88 -7.82
N ARG A 124 26.18 12.61 -8.43
CA ARG A 124 25.39 11.37 -8.20
C ARG A 124 26.11 10.07 -8.56
N HIS A 125 27.09 10.13 -9.45
CA HIS A 125 27.84 8.97 -9.98
C HIS A 125 29.30 8.96 -9.53
N GLY A 126 29.68 9.89 -8.65
CA GLY A 126 31.02 9.97 -8.09
C GLY A 126 31.30 8.92 -7.02
N ASP A 127 32.49 9.00 -6.44
CA ASP A 127 32.86 8.13 -5.31
C ASP A 127 32.31 8.70 -4.01
N LEU A 128 31.04 8.39 -3.74
CA LEU A 128 30.32 8.86 -2.57
C LEU A 128 30.76 8.14 -1.30
N ALA A 129 30.67 8.84 -0.18
CA ALA A 129 30.90 8.25 1.14
C ALA A 129 29.92 7.07 1.40
N PRO A 130 30.34 6.04 2.17
CA PRO A 130 29.48 4.88 2.46
C PRO A 130 28.11 5.28 3.04
N MET A 131 28.09 6.25 3.96
CA MET A 131 26.83 6.73 4.58
C MET A 131 25.92 7.43 3.56
N THR A 132 26.47 8.19 2.61
CA THR A 132 25.70 8.82 1.54
C THR A 132 25.03 7.77 0.65
N ARG A 133 25.76 6.73 0.29
CA ARG A 133 25.21 5.59 -0.46
C ARG A 133 24.08 4.91 0.31
N GLU A 134 24.28 4.65 1.61
CA GLU A 134 23.25 4.03 2.47
C GLU A 134 21.98 4.86 2.55
N VAL A 135 22.09 6.19 2.66
CA VAL A 135 20.92 7.09 2.65
C VAL A 135 20.15 6.98 1.32
N LEU A 136 20.84 7.03 0.18
CA LEU A 136 20.22 6.88 -1.12
C LEU A 136 19.56 5.50 -1.31
N ASP A 137 20.23 4.44 -0.86
CA ASP A 137 19.72 3.07 -0.92
C ASP A 137 18.50 2.88 -0.01
N THR A 138 18.45 3.58 1.13
CA THR A 138 17.26 3.61 2.00
C THR A 138 16.06 4.18 1.26
N PHE A 139 16.18 5.31 0.56
CA PHE A 139 15.08 5.86 -0.23
C PHE A 139 14.65 4.92 -1.37
N ARG A 140 15.60 4.27 -2.04
CA ARG A 140 15.30 3.26 -3.07
C ARG A 140 14.55 2.06 -2.50
N ALA A 141 14.94 1.60 -1.31
CA ALA A 141 14.24 0.54 -0.59
C ALA A 141 12.81 0.95 -0.23
N ILE A 142 12.60 2.17 0.29
CA ILE A 142 11.27 2.73 0.57
C ILE A 142 10.41 2.73 -0.69
N GLY A 143 10.91 3.27 -1.81
CA GLY A 143 10.19 3.28 -3.08
C GLY A 143 9.83 1.88 -3.58
N SER A 144 10.74 0.92 -3.44
CA SER A 144 10.49 -0.48 -3.78
C SER A 144 9.40 -1.11 -2.89
N ILE A 145 9.42 -0.82 -1.59
CA ILE A 145 8.43 -1.30 -0.62
C ILE A 145 7.05 -0.70 -0.96
N GLN A 146 6.97 0.60 -1.21
CA GLN A 146 5.71 1.27 -1.56
C GLN A 146 5.10 0.73 -2.86
N LYS A 147 5.92 0.54 -3.90
CA LYS A 147 5.47 -0.10 -5.15
C LYS A 147 4.97 -1.52 -4.94
N ARG A 148 5.52 -2.21 -3.97
CA ARG A 148 5.21 -3.61 -3.72
C ARG A 148 4.01 -3.83 -2.81
N TYR A 149 3.86 -3.04 -1.77
CA TYR A 149 2.92 -3.29 -0.68
C TYR A 149 1.95 -2.13 -0.42
N GLY A 150 2.11 -1.03 -1.16
CA GLY A 150 1.35 0.20 -0.98
C GLY A 150 2.10 1.23 -0.13
N GLU A 151 1.73 2.49 -0.32
CA GLU A 151 2.35 3.65 0.31
C GLU A 151 2.36 3.55 1.84
N LYS A 152 1.24 3.15 2.45
CA LYS A 152 1.06 3.07 3.90
C LYS A 152 2.11 2.21 4.62
N MET A 153 2.72 1.24 3.93
CA MET A 153 3.71 0.38 4.57
C MET A 153 4.99 1.12 4.96
N ALA A 154 5.38 2.16 4.23
CA ALA A 154 6.71 2.77 4.36
C ALA A 154 6.71 4.25 3.94
N HIS A 155 5.84 5.09 4.52
CA HIS A 155 5.78 6.52 4.17
C HIS A 155 6.32 7.44 5.27
N ARG A 156 6.37 6.99 6.53
CA ARG A 156 6.83 7.83 7.64
C ARG A 156 8.34 7.85 7.74
N TYR A 157 8.92 9.05 7.58
CA TYR A 157 10.34 9.28 7.71
C TYR A 157 10.62 10.29 8.83
N ILE A 158 11.21 9.81 9.91
CA ILE A 158 11.44 10.59 11.12
C ILE A 158 12.85 11.12 11.12
N ILE A 159 13.01 12.43 11.37
CA ILE A 159 14.32 13.09 11.51
C ILE A 159 14.55 13.48 12.96
N SER A 160 15.61 12.93 13.58
CA SER A 160 16.04 13.35 14.90
C SER A 160 16.93 14.61 14.85
N PHE A 161 16.94 15.38 15.93
CA PHE A 161 17.68 16.62 16.09
C PHE A 161 17.42 17.63 14.96
N THR A 162 16.15 17.85 14.68
CA THR A 162 15.72 18.83 13.67
C THR A 162 15.79 20.24 14.24
N LYS A 163 16.54 21.12 13.58
CA LYS A 163 16.78 22.52 14.01
C LYS A 163 16.25 23.56 13.02
N SER A 164 15.78 23.14 11.87
CA SER A 164 15.30 24.07 10.84
C SER A 164 14.43 23.37 9.81
N ALA A 165 13.61 24.14 9.10
CA ALA A 165 12.85 23.65 7.95
C ALA A 165 13.76 23.11 6.84
N GLN A 166 15.03 23.54 6.77
CA GLN A 166 16.00 23.04 5.80
C GLN A 166 16.28 21.54 6.01
N HIS A 167 16.33 21.06 7.25
CA HIS A 167 16.51 19.61 7.51
C HIS A 167 15.37 18.75 6.94
N VAL A 168 14.14 19.29 6.91
CA VAL A 168 13.00 18.63 6.25
C VAL A 168 13.17 18.67 4.72
N ALA A 169 13.57 19.83 4.18
CA ALA A 169 13.83 19.98 2.75
C ALA A 169 14.96 19.06 2.26
N ASP A 170 16.02 18.89 3.07
CA ASP A 170 17.17 18.01 2.78
C ASP A 170 16.71 16.55 2.52
N VAL A 171 15.71 16.06 3.26
CA VAL A 171 15.15 14.71 3.06
C VAL A 171 14.48 14.58 1.70
N TYR A 172 13.63 15.54 1.33
CA TYR A 172 12.95 15.54 0.04
C TYR A 172 13.94 15.67 -1.12
N GLU A 173 14.97 16.52 -0.99
CA GLU A 173 16.03 16.67 -1.99
C GLU A 173 16.78 15.33 -2.18
N LEU A 174 17.19 14.66 -1.09
CA LEU A 174 17.85 13.35 -1.13
C LEU A 174 16.96 12.27 -1.74
N ALA A 175 15.68 12.24 -1.37
CA ALA A 175 14.73 11.31 -1.96
C ALA A 175 14.65 11.50 -3.48
N GLN A 176 14.55 12.73 -3.97
CA GLN A 176 14.58 13.02 -5.40
C GLN A 176 15.90 12.60 -6.07
N LEU A 177 17.04 12.87 -5.42
CA LEU A 177 18.36 12.50 -5.93
C LEU A 177 18.61 10.99 -5.96
N ALA A 178 17.88 10.20 -5.18
CA ALA A 178 17.99 8.75 -5.17
C ALA A 178 17.44 8.07 -6.43
N PHE A 179 16.58 8.74 -7.21
CA PHE A 179 15.91 8.17 -8.38
C PHE A 179 16.28 8.89 -9.68
N ALA A 180 16.17 8.18 -10.79
CA ALA A 180 16.37 8.74 -12.11
C ALA A 180 15.13 9.49 -12.63
N HIS A 181 13.94 9.02 -12.22
CA HIS A 181 12.67 9.55 -12.69
C HIS A 181 11.81 10.02 -11.52
N PRO A 182 11.15 11.19 -11.61
CA PRO A 182 10.33 11.74 -10.54
C PRO A 182 9.18 10.83 -10.08
N GLU A 183 8.61 10.04 -11.00
CA GLU A 183 7.53 9.08 -10.72
C GLU A 183 7.96 7.89 -9.85
N ASP A 184 9.26 7.68 -9.69
CA ASP A 184 9.81 6.62 -8.85
C ASP A 184 10.06 7.06 -7.41
N VAL A 185 10.02 8.39 -7.16
CA VAL A 185 10.26 8.95 -5.83
C VAL A 185 9.14 8.55 -4.88
N PRO A 186 9.45 7.96 -3.70
CA PRO A 186 8.43 7.56 -2.75
C PRO A 186 7.67 8.76 -2.17
N ALA A 187 6.40 8.54 -1.85
CA ALA A 187 5.65 9.47 -1.01
C ALA A 187 6.20 9.41 0.43
N LEU A 188 6.48 10.57 1.03
CA LEU A 188 7.06 10.64 2.37
C LEU A 188 6.29 11.65 3.22
N ASP A 189 5.94 11.21 4.43
CA ASP A 189 5.57 12.08 5.55
C ASP A 189 6.83 12.28 6.40
N VAL A 190 7.50 13.42 6.19
CA VAL A 190 8.71 13.75 6.95
C VAL A 190 8.33 14.37 8.28
N ILE A 191 8.69 13.68 9.38
CA ILE A 191 8.31 14.04 10.75
C ILE A 191 9.54 14.54 11.50
N PRO A 192 9.67 15.85 11.76
CA PRO A 192 10.75 16.39 12.56
C PRO A 192 10.57 16.08 14.05
N LEU A 193 11.63 15.64 14.72
CA LEU A 193 11.68 15.55 16.18
C LEU A 193 12.47 16.72 16.73
N PHE A 194 11.90 17.36 17.75
CA PHE A 194 12.52 18.40 18.56
C PHE A 194 12.81 17.78 19.93
N GLU A 195 14.05 17.34 20.15
CA GLU A 195 14.44 16.53 21.30
C GLU A 195 15.10 17.34 22.41
N GLN A 196 15.51 18.56 22.11
CA GLN A 196 16.17 19.51 23.03
C GLN A 196 15.50 20.90 22.92
N LEU A 197 15.65 21.73 23.94
CA LEU A 197 15.14 23.10 23.93
C LEU A 197 15.75 23.94 22.79
N GLU A 198 16.99 23.65 22.44
CA GLU A 198 17.71 24.31 21.35
C GLU A 198 17.19 23.92 19.94
N ASP A 199 16.34 22.91 19.84
CA ASP A 199 15.71 22.48 18.58
C ASP A 199 14.42 23.26 18.29
N LEU A 200 13.89 24.01 19.27
CA LEU A 200 12.70 24.85 19.17
C LEU A 200 13.03 26.28 18.78
#